data_8da9caba23676e87535d55890e01976f
#
_entry.id   8da9caba23676e87535d55890e01976f
#
_cell.length_a   1.000
_cell.length_b   1.000
_cell.length_c   1.000
_cell.angle_alpha   90.00
_cell.angle_beta   90.00
_cell.angle_gamma   90.00
#
_symmetry.space_group_name_H-M   'P 1'
#
loop_
_entity.id
_entity.type
_entity.pdbx_description
1 polymer ?
#
loop_
_entity_poly.entity_id
_entity_poly.type
_entity_poly.pdbx_seq_one_letter_code
_entity_poly.pdbx_strand_id
1 'polypeptide(L)'
;MADRKGRSVTFKVPRALNLRELKTGLESGIASEIVVFQDLGGGEYLLEFSSLNDAESLVEEGFDVSEIHISCHPAHAKSIIVSIMSLRSYIEDEEIIKVLSQYGEIKGEVIRLKYRADHELAGSENGNRLVRMLLTEKSIPYSLRIGGEWCRVIHFN
;
A
#
# COMPACT_ATOMS: atom_id res chain seq x y z
N MET A 1 10.80 -21.59 13.77
CA MET A 1 10.67 -21.62 12.31
C MET A 1 10.85 -20.23 11.75
N ALA A 2 11.66 -20.09 10.72
CA ALA A 2 11.91 -18.78 10.14
C ALA A 2 10.64 -18.25 9.45
N ASP A 3 10.29 -17.02 9.74
CA ASP A 3 9.18 -16.36 9.09
C ASP A 3 9.62 -15.82 7.72
N ARG A 4 9.47 -16.65 6.71
CA ARG A 4 9.88 -16.30 5.35
C ARG A 4 9.06 -15.13 4.80
N LYS A 5 7.79 -15.02 5.18
CA LYS A 5 6.96 -13.89 4.76
C LYS A 5 7.49 -12.57 5.29
N GLY A 6 7.86 -12.55 6.58
CA GLY A 6 8.40 -11.35 7.20
C GLY A 6 9.73 -10.90 6.62
N ARG A 7 10.49 -11.82 6.04
CA ARG A 7 11.79 -11.52 5.41
C ARG A 7 11.69 -11.28 3.90
N SER A 8 10.47 -11.24 3.38
CA SER A 8 10.23 -11.06 1.95
C SER A 8 9.63 -9.69 1.65
N VAL A 9 10.12 -9.06 0.59
CA VAL A 9 9.60 -7.77 0.12
C VAL A 9 9.26 -7.87 -1.36
N THR A 10 8.33 -7.02 -1.81
CA THR A 10 8.04 -6.86 -3.22
C THR A 10 8.31 -5.43 -3.65
N PHE A 11 8.68 -5.25 -4.89
CA PHE A 11 8.83 -3.93 -5.48
C PHE A 11 8.51 -3.99 -6.97
N LYS A 12 8.19 -2.83 -7.52
CA LYS A 12 7.91 -2.70 -8.95
C LYS A 12 8.85 -1.67 -9.54
N VAL A 13 9.49 -2.03 -10.66
CA VAL A 13 10.35 -1.10 -11.37
C VAL A 13 9.54 -0.35 -12.43
N PRO A 14 9.72 0.98 -12.54
CA PRO A 14 8.93 1.80 -13.49
C PRO A 14 9.33 1.61 -14.95
N ARG A 15 10.50 1.04 -15.21
CA ARG A 15 10.98 0.70 -16.55
C ARG A 15 11.85 -0.53 -16.47
N ALA A 16 12.13 -1.13 -17.62
CA ALA A 16 13.02 -2.27 -17.67
C ALA A 16 14.43 -1.89 -17.23
N LEU A 17 14.88 -2.50 -16.14
CA LEU A 17 16.24 -2.38 -15.64
C LEU A 17 16.89 -3.75 -15.78
N ASN A 18 18.21 -3.80 -16.05
CA ASN A 18 18.85 -5.09 -16.11
C ASN A 18 19.11 -5.61 -14.68
N LEU A 19 19.22 -6.93 -14.55
CA LEU A 19 19.40 -7.58 -13.24
C LEU A 19 20.67 -7.12 -12.52
N ARG A 20 21.72 -6.79 -13.29
CA ARG A 20 22.97 -6.31 -12.71
C ARG A 20 22.80 -4.97 -12.02
N GLU A 21 22.06 -4.05 -12.64
CA GLU A 21 21.77 -2.74 -12.05
C GLU A 21 20.94 -2.89 -10.76
N LEU A 22 19.91 -3.74 -10.79
CA LEU A 22 19.08 -4.01 -9.62
C LEU A 22 19.91 -4.61 -8.48
N LYS A 23 20.74 -5.59 -8.80
CA LYS A 23 21.59 -6.23 -7.82
C LYS A 23 22.57 -5.26 -7.17
N THR A 24 23.20 -4.41 -7.98
CA THR A 24 24.16 -3.41 -7.50
C THR A 24 23.47 -2.41 -6.56
N GLY A 25 22.28 -1.94 -6.94
CA GLY A 25 21.52 -1.02 -6.11
C GLY A 25 21.12 -1.63 -4.78
N LEU A 26 20.70 -2.89 -4.80
CA LEU A 26 20.30 -3.61 -3.58
C LEU A 26 21.49 -3.86 -2.65
N GLU A 27 22.60 -4.31 -3.18
CA GLU A 27 23.78 -4.67 -2.40
C GLU A 27 24.39 -3.48 -1.65
N SER A 28 24.20 -2.26 -2.14
CA SER A 28 24.72 -1.07 -1.49
C SER A 28 24.01 -0.76 -0.16
N GLY A 29 22.81 -1.28 0.04
CA GLY A 29 22.01 -0.98 1.22
C GLY A 29 21.72 -2.14 2.15
N ILE A 30 22.14 -3.35 1.81
CA ILE A 30 21.85 -4.54 2.61
C ILE A 30 23.13 -5.29 2.97
N ALA A 31 23.14 -5.87 4.18
CA ALA A 31 24.29 -6.62 4.68
C ALA A 31 24.11 -8.13 4.59
N SER A 32 22.86 -8.61 4.51
CA SER A 32 22.56 -10.04 4.45
C SER A 32 22.49 -10.55 3.01
N GLU A 33 22.37 -11.85 2.88
CA GLU A 33 22.24 -12.46 1.57
C GLU A 33 20.82 -12.37 1.03
N ILE A 34 20.72 -12.25 -0.29
CA ILE A 34 19.46 -12.41 -1.00
C ILE A 34 19.27 -13.92 -1.21
N VAL A 35 18.27 -14.46 -0.51
CA VAL A 35 17.97 -15.89 -0.56
C VAL A 35 17.14 -16.24 -1.80
N VAL A 36 16.16 -15.37 -2.14
CA VAL A 36 15.27 -15.57 -3.28
C VAL A 36 15.17 -14.26 -4.06
N PHE A 37 15.24 -14.35 -5.37
CA PHE A 37 14.97 -13.26 -6.31
C PHE A 37 13.99 -13.80 -7.34
N GLN A 38 12.71 -13.46 -7.17
CA GLN A 38 11.64 -14.02 -8.00
C GLN A 38 11.02 -12.94 -8.88
N ASP A 39 10.97 -13.21 -10.18
CA ASP A 39 10.30 -12.34 -11.14
C ASP A 39 8.81 -12.70 -11.15
N LEU A 40 7.97 -11.75 -10.77
CA LEU A 40 6.51 -11.94 -10.71
C LEU A 40 5.80 -11.49 -11.98
N GLY A 41 6.56 -10.96 -12.95
CA GLY A 41 6.02 -10.42 -14.20
C GLY A 41 5.62 -8.95 -14.08
N GLY A 42 5.53 -8.28 -15.23
CA GLY A 42 5.11 -6.88 -15.28
C GLY A 42 6.05 -5.90 -14.60
N GLY A 43 7.31 -6.26 -14.42
CA GLY A 43 8.27 -5.41 -13.71
C GLY A 43 8.23 -5.54 -12.20
N GLU A 44 7.48 -6.50 -11.68
CA GLU A 44 7.36 -6.74 -10.24
C GLU A 44 8.26 -7.90 -9.82
N TYR A 45 8.92 -7.74 -8.69
CA TYR A 45 9.86 -8.72 -8.15
C TYR A 45 9.60 -8.98 -6.68
N LEU A 46 9.90 -10.22 -6.25
CA LEU A 46 9.87 -10.60 -4.84
C LEU A 46 11.28 -10.99 -4.42
N LEU A 47 11.73 -10.45 -3.29
CA LEU A 47 13.01 -10.80 -2.69
C LEU A 47 12.82 -11.33 -1.29
N GLU A 48 13.53 -12.40 -0.97
CA GLU A 48 13.62 -12.90 0.39
C GLU A 48 15.06 -12.73 0.87
N PHE A 49 15.22 -12.19 2.08
CA PHE A 49 16.52 -11.97 2.69
C PHE A 49 16.76 -12.97 3.82
N SER A 50 18.02 -13.16 4.18
CA SER A 50 18.37 -13.98 5.35
C SER A 50 18.13 -13.22 6.66
N SER A 51 17.95 -11.90 6.61
CA SER A 51 17.76 -11.04 7.76
C SER A 51 16.43 -10.30 7.72
N LEU A 52 15.67 -10.37 8.81
CA LEU A 52 14.43 -9.60 8.97
C LEU A 52 14.71 -8.09 8.96
N ASN A 53 15.82 -7.67 9.55
CA ASN A 53 16.19 -6.25 9.61
C ASN A 53 16.40 -5.66 8.23
N ASP A 54 17.01 -6.40 7.30
CA ASP A 54 17.21 -5.91 5.95
C ASP A 54 15.88 -5.74 5.19
N ALA A 55 14.96 -6.68 5.38
CA ALA A 55 13.62 -6.59 4.79
C ALA A 55 12.88 -5.36 5.33
N GLU A 56 12.92 -5.15 6.64
CA GLU A 56 12.27 -3.99 7.27
C GLU A 56 12.89 -2.67 6.82
N SER A 57 14.21 -2.62 6.71
CA SER A 57 14.92 -1.42 6.24
C SER A 57 14.52 -1.06 4.82
N LEU A 58 14.40 -2.04 3.94
CA LEU A 58 13.98 -1.80 2.57
C LEU A 58 12.53 -1.32 2.47
N VAL A 59 11.66 -1.81 3.33
CA VAL A 59 10.27 -1.32 3.37
C VAL A 59 10.23 0.15 3.80
N GLU A 60 11.06 0.53 4.76
CA GLU A 60 11.09 1.92 5.24
C GLU A 60 11.77 2.86 4.26
N GLU A 61 12.90 2.47 3.71
CA GLU A 61 13.76 3.36 2.95
C GLU A 61 13.72 3.15 1.43
N GLY A 62 13.36 1.95 0.98
CA GLY A 62 13.48 1.59 -0.42
C GLY A 62 14.95 1.48 -0.84
N PHE A 63 15.21 1.57 -2.13
CA PHE A 63 16.57 1.58 -2.66
C PHE A 63 16.63 2.36 -3.97
N ASP A 64 17.82 2.81 -4.32
CA ASP A 64 18.03 3.60 -5.53
C ASP A 64 18.80 2.80 -6.58
N VAL A 65 18.34 2.90 -7.83
CA VAL A 65 19.00 2.30 -8.99
C VAL A 65 19.04 3.34 -10.08
N SER A 66 20.27 3.72 -10.50
CA SER A 66 20.46 4.67 -11.62
C SER A 66 19.56 5.91 -11.50
N GLU A 67 19.58 6.55 -10.35
CA GLU A 67 18.80 7.77 -10.01
C GLU A 67 17.30 7.54 -9.87
N ILE A 68 16.85 6.29 -9.94
CA ILE A 68 15.45 5.94 -9.73
C ILE A 68 15.30 5.40 -8.31
N HIS A 69 14.37 5.98 -7.55
CA HIS A 69 14.05 5.48 -6.22
C HIS A 69 12.96 4.42 -6.34
N ILE A 70 13.21 3.25 -5.75
CA ILE A 70 12.29 2.13 -5.77
C ILE A 70 11.78 1.88 -4.36
N SER A 71 10.47 1.98 -4.19
CA SER A 71 9.81 1.71 -2.92
C SER A 71 9.51 0.22 -2.80
N CYS A 72 9.73 -0.32 -1.61
CA CYS A 72 9.50 -1.73 -1.32
C CYS A 72 8.34 -1.90 -0.35
N HIS A 73 7.62 -3.01 -0.48
CA HIS A 73 6.48 -3.33 0.36
C HIS A 73 6.65 -4.72 0.96
N PRO A 74 6.10 -4.97 2.17
CA PRO A 74 6.10 -6.33 2.70
C PRO A 74 5.39 -7.28 1.73
N ALA A 75 5.98 -8.44 1.48
CA ALA A 75 5.41 -9.38 0.51
C ALA A 75 4.03 -9.91 0.91
N HIS A 76 3.73 -9.90 2.21
CA HIS A 76 2.44 -10.35 2.75
C HIS A 76 1.39 -9.24 2.82
N ALA A 77 1.73 -8.02 2.40
CA ALA A 77 0.78 -6.91 2.38
C ALA A 77 -0.30 -7.16 1.31
N LYS A 78 -1.52 -6.82 1.65
CA LYS A 78 -2.67 -6.95 0.74
C LYS A 78 -3.13 -5.58 0.28
N SER A 79 -3.32 -5.43 -1.04
CA SER A 79 -3.89 -4.22 -1.60
C SER A 79 -5.41 -4.34 -1.57
N ILE A 80 -6.07 -3.40 -0.93
CA ILE A 80 -7.53 -3.38 -0.83
C ILE A 80 -8.08 -2.00 -1.16
N ILE A 81 -9.36 -1.97 -1.49
CA ILE A 81 -10.11 -0.73 -1.64
C ILE A 81 -11.10 -0.65 -0.48
N VAL A 82 -11.01 0.43 0.27
CA VAL A 82 -11.87 0.68 1.43
C VAL A 82 -12.94 1.68 1.03
N SER A 83 -14.20 1.31 1.22
CA SER A 83 -15.34 2.21 0.98
C SER A 83 -15.80 2.79 2.30
N ILE A 84 -15.81 4.12 2.40
CA ILE A 84 -16.32 4.84 3.57
C ILE A 84 -17.71 5.34 3.23
N MET A 85 -18.71 4.84 3.95
CA MET A 85 -20.11 5.16 3.69
C MET A 85 -20.73 5.85 4.90
N SER A 86 -21.75 6.64 4.64
CA SER A 86 -22.51 7.34 5.69
C SER A 86 -21.70 8.39 6.44
N LEU A 87 -20.57 8.80 5.91
CA LEU A 87 -19.78 9.88 6.44
C LEU A 87 -20.22 11.18 5.81
N ARG A 88 -20.43 12.21 6.61
CA ARG A 88 -20.88 13.49 6.09
C ARG A 88 -19.82 14.12 5.19
N SER A 89 -20.27 14.73 4.09
CA SER A 89 -19.37 15.23 3.03
C SER A 89 -18.43 16.33 3.50
N TYR A 90 -18.81 17.08 4.56
CA TYR A 90 -17.97 18.16 5.08
C TYR A 90 -16.79 17.65 5.92
N ILE A 91 -16.74 16.36 6.23
CA ILE A 91 -15.57 15.78 6.90
C ILE A 91 -14.43 15.76 5.90
N GLU A 92 -13.31 16.36 6.28
CA GLU A 92 -12.15 16.48 5.41
C GLU A 92 -11.47 15.13 5.15
N ASP A 93 -10.88 14.97 3.96
CA ASP A 93 -10.19 13.74 3.60
C ASP A 93 -9.03 13.44 4.53
N GLU A 94 -8.37 14.47 5.08
CA GLU A 94 -7.28 14.33 6.05
C GLU A 94 -7.70 13.58 7.31
N GLU A 95 -8.95 13.74 7.73
CA GLU A 95 -9.47 13.01 8.89
C GLU A 95 -9.59 11.53 8.60
N ILE A 96 -9.98 11.18 7.37
CA ILE A 96 -10.06 9.80 6.91
C ILE A 96 -8.66 9.18 6.90
N ILE A 97 -7.70 9.89 6.31
CA ILE A 97 -6.31 9.43 6.21
C ILE A 97 -5.73 9.21 7.61
N LYS A 98 -5.97 10.14 8.53
CA LYS A 98 -5.49 10.04 9.91
C LYS A 98 -5.98 8.76 10.61
N VAL A 99 -7.24 8.43 10.45
CA VAL A 99 -7.83 7.26 11.09
C VAL A 99 -7.38 5.97 10.40
N LEU A 100 -7.43 5.91 9.07
CA LEU A 100 -7.10 4.71 8.33
C LEU A 100 -5.59 4.39 8.34
N SER A 101 -4.74 5.40 8.50
CA SER A 101 -3.28 5.19 8.57
C SER A 101 -2.87 4.29 9.74
N GLN A 102 -3.72 4.12 10.75
CA GLN A 102 -3.47 3.23 11.88
C GLN A 102 -3.56 1.75 11.47
N TYR A 103 -4.22 1.46 10.36
CA TYR A 103 -4.49 0.10 9.91
C TYR A 103 -3.61 -0.35 8.75
N GLY A 104 -3.00 0.57 8.04
CA GLY A 104 -2.14 0.23 6.91
C GLY A 104 -1.67 1.46 6.17
N GLU A 105 -0.95 1.24 5.08
CA GLU A 105 -0.42 2.32 4.25
C GLU A 105 -1.46 2.77 3.22
N ILE A 106 -1.72 4.06 3.17
CA ILE A 106 -2.67 4.64 2.20
C ILE A 106 -1.93 4.90 0.90
N LYS A 107 -2.53 4.46 -0.21
CA LYS A 107 -1.99 4.63 -1.56
C LYS A 107 -2.86 5.57 -2.35
N GLY A 108 -2.29 6.68 -2.78
CA GLY A 108 -3.00 7.66 -3.59
C GLY A 108 -3.94 8.56 -2.80
N GLU A 109 -4.80 9.23 -3.52
CA GLU A 109 -5.73 10.19 -2.93
C GLU A 109 -7.05 9.53 -2.57
N VAL A 110 -7.76 10.15 -1.62
CA VAL A 110 -9.14 9.77 -1.30
C VAL A 110 -10.03 10.17 -2.49
N ILE A 111 -10.82 9.22 -2.98
CA ILE A 111 -11.73 9.45 -4.08
C ILE A 111 -13.12 9.74 -3.54
N ARG A 112 -13.66 10.91 -3.88
CA ARG A 112 -15.02 11.27 -3.52
C ARG A 112 -15.96 10.80 -4.63
N LEU A 113 -16.90 9.91 -4.26
CA LEU A 113 -17.82 9.33 -5.24
C LEU A 113 -18.92 10.29 -5.60
N LYS A 114 -19.33 10.24 -6.86
CA LYS A 114 -20.41 11.06 -7.39
C LYS A 114 -21.55 10.17 -7.85
N TYR A 115 -22.74 10.73 -7.94
CA TYR A 115 -23.87 10.03 -8.54
C TYR A 115 -23.57 9.72 -10.00
N ARG A 116 -24.07 8.58 -10.45
CA ARG A 116 -23.83 8.09 -11.81
C ARG A 116 -24.47 9.01 -12.84
N ALA A 117 -23.98 8.91 -14.08
CA ALA A 117 -24.43 9.78 -15.18
C ALA A 117 -25.94 9.65 -15.48
N ASP A 118 -26.54 8.52 -15.16
CA ASP A 118 -27.97 8.26 -15.37
C ASP A 118 -28.87 8.68 -14.19
N HIS A 119 -28.26 9.21 -13.12
CA HIS A 119 -29.01 9.66 -11.96
C HIS A 119 -29.43 11.12 -12.10
N GLU A 120 -30.54 11.49 -11.47
CA GLU A 120 -31.01 12.87 -11.47
C GLU A 120 -30.02 13.86 -10.89
N LEU A 121 -29.20 13.39 -9.93
CA LEU A 121 -28.19 14.21 -9.28
C LEU A 121 -26.79 13.99 -9.86
N ALA A 122 -26.70 13.51 -11.10
CA ALA A 122 -25.42 13.21 -11.74
C ALA A 122 -24.42 14.36 -11.60
N GLY A 123 -23.17 14.03 -11.25
CA GLY A 123 -22.12 15.01 -11.06
C GLY A 123 -22.00 15.54 -9.63
N SER A 124 -23.02 15.36 -8.80
CA SER A 124 -22.95 15.73 -7.38
C SER A 124 -22.32 14.62 -6.55
N GLU A 125 -21.56 14.98 -5.52
CA GLU A 125 -20.98 13.99 -4.61
C GLU A 125 -22.08 13.35 -3.77
N ASN A 126 -21.93 12.06 -3.49
CA ASN A 126 -22.91 11.32 -2.69
C ASN A 126 -22.46 11.11 -1.23
N GLY A 127 -21.29 11.63 -0.86
CA GLY A 127 -20.74 11.50 0.48
C GLY A 127 -19.87 10.27 0.69
N ASN A 128 -19.97 9.28 -0.18
CA ASN A 128 -19.15 8.06 -0.07
C ASN A 128 -17.75 8.31 -0.61
N ARG A 129 -16.78 7.64 -0.02
CA ARG A 129 -15.38 7.81 -0.40
C ARG A 129 -14.69 6.47 -0.54
N LEU A 130 -13.71 6.41 -1.45
CA LEU A 130 -12.87 5.24 -1.66
C LEU A 130 -11.45 5.56 -1.29
N VAL A 131 -10.80 4.63 -0.61
CA VAL A 131 -9.39 4.74 -0.22
C VAL A 131 -8.69 3.46 -0.61
N ARG A 132 -7.59 3.57 -1.33
CA ARG A 132 -6.75 2.41 -1.64
C ARG A 132 -5.69 2.26 -0.57
N MET A 133 -5.53 1.05 -0.04
CA MET A 133 -4.63 0.78 1.07
C MET A 133 -3.87 -0.52 0.89
N LEU A 134 -2.71 -0.60 1.55
CA LEU A 134 -1.99 -1.86 1.77
C LEU A 134 -2.17 -2.24 3.23
N LEU A 135 -2.75 -3.40 3.47
CA LEU A 135 -2.92 -3.96 4.81
C LEU A 135 -1.87 -5.03 5.06
N THR A 136 -1.29 -5.04 6.25
CA THR A 136 -0.37 -6.11 6.66
C THR A 136 -1.05 -7.10 7.59
N GLU A 137 -1.29 -6.72 8.84
CA GLU A 137 -1.82 -7.63 9.85
C GLU A 137 -3.16 -7.20 10.45
N LYS A 138 -3.39 -5.89 10.53
CA LYS A 138 -4.60 -5.38 11.17
C LYS A 138 -5.78 -5.39 10.22
N SER A 139 -6.92 -5.86 10.73
CA SER A 139 -8.19 -5.74 10.01
C SER A 139 -8.85 -4.42 10.35
N ILE A 140 -9.52 -3.84 9.37
CA ILE A 140 -10.26 -2.59 9.58
C ILE A 140 -11.65 -2.94 10.07
N PRO A 141 -12.11 -2.37 11.20
CA PRO A 141 -13.49 -2.57 11.66
C PRO A 141 -14.51 -2.06 10.64
N TYR A 142 -15.69 -2.66 10.61
CA TYR A 142 -16.77 -2.22 9.72
C TYR A 142 -17.46 -0.95 10.17
N SER A 143 -17.13 -0.44 11.36
CA SER A 143 -17.65 0.82 11.87
C SER A 143 -16.49 1.59 12.50
N LEU A 144 -16.28 2.82 12.04
CA LEU A 144 -15.21 3.69 12.54
C LEU A 144 -15.74 5.07 12.85
N ARG A 145 -15.09 5.72 13.80
CA ARG A 145 -15.36 7.12 14.11
C ARG A 145 -14.31 7.98 13.39
N ILE A 146 -14.75 8.78 12.46
CA ILE A 146 -13.89 9.67 11.67
C ILE A 146 -14.40 11.10 11.80
N GLY A 147 -13.53 12.03 12.21
CA GLY A 147 -13.90 13.41 12.39
C GLY A 147 -15.00 13.60 13.47
N GLY A 148 -15.06 12.70 14.44
CA GLY A 148 -16.07 12.75 15.50
C GLY A 148 -17.40 12.11 15.14
N GLU A 149 -17.54 11.58 13.92
CA GLU A 149 -18.78 10.96 13.47
C GLU A 149 -18.58 9.49 13.12
N TRP A 150 -19.59 8.67 13.40
CA TRP A 150 -19.56 7.26 13.04
C TRP A 150 -19.87 7.08 11.57
N CYS A 151 -19.11 6.19 10.93
CA CYS A 151 -19.32 5.84 9.54
C CYS A 151 -19.22 4.34 9.36
N ARG A 152 -19.74 3.87 8.24
CA ARG A 152 -19.67 2.47 7.85
C ARG A 152 -18.50 2.26 6.91
N VAL A 153 -17.75 1.19 7.16
CA VAL A 153 -16.57 0.87 6.36
C VAL A 153 -16.79 -0.49 5.72
N ILE A 154 -16.62 -0.56 4.41
CA ILE A 154 -16.73 -1.80 3.65
C ILE A 154 -15.42 -2.03 2.94
N HIS A 155 -14.87 -3.23 3.07
CA HIS A 155 -13.67 -3.63 2.35
C HIS A 155 -13.71 -5.12 2.06
N PHE A 156 -13.05 -5.49 0.98
CA PHE A 156 -12.92 -6.88 0.56
C PHE A 156 -11.45 -7.24 0.48
N ASN A 157 -11.14 -8.42 0.95
CA ASN A 157 -9.80 -8.99 0.88
C ASN A 157 -9.62 -9.79 -0.41
#